data_eacda61c5fa458bfe6890b5f60934a90
#
_entry.id   eacda61c5fa458bfe6890b5f60934a90
#
_cell.length_a   1.000
_cell.length_b   1.000
_cell.length_c   1.000
_cell.angle_alpha   90.00
_cell.angle_beta   90.00
_cell.angle_gamma   90.00
#
_symmetry.space_group_name_H-M   'P 1'
#
loop_
_entity.id
_entity.type
_entity.pdbx_description
1 polymer ?
#
loop_
_entity_poly.entity_id
_entity_poly.type
_entity_poly.pdbx_seq_one_letter_code
_entity_poly.pdbx_strand_id
1 'polypeptide(L)'
;MTREEIHQLALKEIDRNSYLVLELTTGFGKTRLAIDLINYICNKLKNELSVLLLVAKRVHKQTWLNEITKWGGIKTSNITIECYESLKKYNDSTFDIIVADEMQHLSEARLDVLNTIKLNHSFIGLSATIKKDMRDYFIYKYKAHIIKCGLKDAIEDNVLPEPKVYLIPMKLDTTVHKYKIDRFNRTIITTQKGYYDNISSLVLWYKNKYLNSRNERIKTLWLSTAGKRLKWLSEQKESVIKILLDKCRYVRTLTFCSSIDQSERLGKFNITSKNKKSIEYLDMFNQNKIKHITSCAILNEGVNLYNCKVGIFGNLNSSEIITKQRIGRLLRHKNPIIIVPYYVGTREEELVNKMMEEYTKESIIIINNINEIKL
;
A
#
# COMPACT_ATOMS: atom_id res chain seq x y z
N MET A 1 18.61 -11.01 3.94
CA MET A 1 18.71 -10.95 5.44
C MET A 1 17.43 -11.46 6.07
N THR A 2 17.56 -12.38 7.01
CA THR A 2 16.42 -12.90 7.79
C THR A 2 15.84 -11.83 8.72
N ARG A 3 14.69 -12.11 9.33
CA ARG A 3 14.11 -11.20 10.36
C ARG A 3 15.03 -11.00 11.54
N GLU A 4 15.71 -12.06 11.96
CA GLU A 4 16.62 -12.00 13.10
C GLU A 4 17.87 -11.18 12.80
N GLU A 5 18.48 -11.35 11.63
CA GLU A 5 19.63 -10.56 11.19
C GLU A 5 19.31 -9.07 11.10
N ILE A 6 18.13 -8.71 10.56
CA ILE A 6 17.70 -7.30 10.52
C ILE A 6 17.41 -6.77 11.93
N HIS A 7 16.83 -7.59 12.81
CA HIS A 7 16.61 -7.21 14.20
C HIS A 7 17.94 -6.92 14.92
N GLN A 8 18.92 -7.81 14.82
CA GLN A 8 20.26 -7.61 15.42
C GLN A 8 20.98 -6.41 14.81
N LEU A 9 20.86 -6.23 13.48
CA LEU A 9 21.43 -5.06 12.82
C LEU A 9 20.79 -3.76 13.31
N ALA A 10 19.46 -3.74 13.47
CA ALA A 10 18.74 -2.56 13.93
C ALA A 10 19.12 -2.19 15.39
N LEU A 11 19.26 -3.19 16.27
CA LEU A 11 19.75 -2.99 17.65
C LEU A 11 21.18 -2.40 17.67
N LYS A 12 22.06 -2.91 16.82
CA LYS A 12 23.43 -2.40 16.71
C LYS A 12 23.47 -0.97 16.15
N GLU A 13 22.65 -0.68 15.14
CA GLU A 13 22.71 0.62 14.48
C GLU A 13 21.99 1.72 15.28
N ILE A 14 20.97 1.41 16.09
CA ILE A 14 20.32 2.41 16.95
C ILE A 14 21.25 2.92 18.05
N ASP A 15 22.25 2.13 18.44
CA ASP A 15 23.28 2.55 19.39
C ASP A 15 24.31 3.52 18.81
N ARG A 16 24.46 3.51 17.49
CA ARG A 16 25.47 4.29 16.79
C ARG A 16 24.89 5.55 16.12
N ASN A 17 23.60 5.51 15.84
CA ASN A 17 22.93 6.52 15.06
C ASN A 17 21.69 7.01 15.79
N SER A 18 21.58 8.32 16.03
CA SER A 18 20.35 8.92 16.58
C SER A 18 19.17 8.84 15.63
N TYR A 19 19.39 8.62 14.33
CA TYR A 19 18.34 8.49 13.32
C TYR A 19 18.48 7.17 12.58
N LEU A 20 17.52 6.26 12.83
CA LEU A 20 17.42 4.97 12.16
C LEU A 20 16.15 4.92 11.31
N VAL A 21 16.29 4.53 10.06
CA VAL A 21 15.16 4.38 9.13
C VAL A 21 15.09 2.94 8.66
N LEU A 22 13.94 2.31 8.89
CA LEU A 22 13.66 0.93 8.53
C LEU A 22 12.74 0.90 7.29
N GLU A 23 13.37 0.78 6.11
CA GLU A 23 12.67 0.60 4.83
C GLU A 23 12.44 -0.90 4.59
N LEU A 24 11.44 -1.46 5.26
CA LEU A 24 11.14 -2.88 5.25
C LEU A 24 9.78 -3.13 4.60
N THR A 25 9.70 -4.13 3.73
CA THR A 25 8.44 -4.47 3.04
C THR A 25 7.28 -4.75 3.99
N THR A 26 6.05 -4.59 3.50
CA THR A 26 4.83 -4.88 4.30
C THR A 26 4.79 -6.37 4.66
N GLY A 27 4.47 -6.67 5.92
CA GLY A 27 4.47 -8.07 6.43
C GLY A 27 5.79 -8.50 7.07
N PHE A 28 6.84 -7.69 6.98
CA PHE A 28 8.14 -7.97 7.59
C PHE A 28 8.08 -8.02 9.13
N GLY A 29 7.21 -7.21 9.76
CA GLY A 29 7.09 -7.10 11.23
C GLY A 29 7.63 -5.78 11.79
N LYS A 30 7.62 -4.69 11.01
CA LYS A 30 8.11 -3.35 11.41
C LYS A 30 7.63 -2.88 12.78
N THR A 31 6.34 -3.05 13.07
CA THR A 31 5.73 -2.62 14.35
C THR A 31 6.36 -3.33 15.55
N ARG A 32 6.55 -4.65 15.47
CA ARG A 32 7.24 -5.42 16.51
C ARG A 32 8.67 -4.95 16.69
N LEU A 33 9.40 -4.81 15.58
CA LEU A 33 10.80 -4.35 15.62
C LEU A 33 10.92 -2.97 16.28
N ALA A 34 10.00 -2.05 15.99
CA ALA A 34 10.00 -0.73 16.63
C ALA A 34 9.72 -0.82 18.14
N ILE A 35 8.78 -1.69 18.58
CA ILE A 35 8.52 -1.93 20.00
C ILE A 35 9.78 -2.49 20.69
N ASP A 36 10.44 -3.45 20.06
CA ASP A 36 11.68 -4.05 20.58
C ASP A 36 12.82 -3.01 20.70
N LEU A 37 12.95 -2.11 19.70
CA LEU A 37 13.94 -1.01 19.74
C LEU A 37 13.63 -0.01 20.86
N ILE A 38 12.37 0.41 21.03
CA ILE A 38 11.97 1.31 22.13
C ILE A 38 12.33 0.65 23.48
N ASN A 39 11.95 -0.62 23.67
CA ASN A 39 12.22 -1.35 24.90
C ASN A 39 13.72 -1.53 25.15
N TYR A 40 14.51 -1.75 24.10
CA TYR A 40 15.97 -1.80 24.20
C TYR A 40 16.56 -0.49 24.70
N ILE A 41 16.14 0.65 24.14
CA ILE A 41 16.59 1.98 24.55
C ILE A 41 16.17 2.27 26.01
N CYS A 42 14.92 2.00 26.39
CA CYS A 42 14.44 2.17 27.76
C CYS A 42 15.25 1.35 28.77
N ASN A 43 15.55 0.08 28.45
CA ASN A 43 16.36 -0.77 29.33
C ASN A 43 17.79 -0.26 29.48
N LYS A 44 18.38 0.21 28.39
CA LYS A 44 19.79 0.68 28.37
C LYS A 44 19.96 1.96 29.20
N LEU A 45 19.02 2.89 29.07
CA LEU A 45 19.07 4.19 29.74
C LEU A 45 18.53 4.13 31.17
N LYS A 46 17.80 3.08 31.56
CA LYS A 46 17.17 2.89 32.87
C LYS A 46 16.31 4.06 33.34
N ASN A 47 15.75 4.81 32.40
CA ASN A 47 14.92 5.99 32.63
C ASN A 47 13.52 5.80 32.04
N GLU A 48 12.56 6.53 32.57
CA GLU A 48 11.22 6.65 31.98
C GLU A 48 11.29 7.67 30.83
N LEU A 49 11.36 7.16 29.60
CA LEU A 49 11.55 7.97 28.40
C LEU A 49 10.19 8.43 27.82
N SER A 50 10.16 9.66 27.33
CA SER A 50 9.03 10.21 26.57
C SER A 50 9.09 9.74 25.11
N VAL A 51 7.99 9.11 24.64
CA VAL A 51 7.88 8.56 23.28
C VAL A 51 6.77 9.24 22.52
N LEU A 52 7.09 9.85 21.37
CA LEU A 52 6.11 10.32 20.40
C LEU A 52 6.02 9.31 19.25
N LEU A 53 4.87 8.65 19.10
CA LEU A 53 4.59 7.72 18.04
C LEU A 53 3.62 8.36 17.03
N LEU A 54 4.11 8.62 15.83
CA LEU A 54 3.36 9.26 14.75
C LEU A 54 2.76 8.21 13.82
N VAL A 55 1.48 8.33 13.54
CA VAL A 55 0.72 7.41 12.67
C VAL A 55 -0.01 8.15 11.57
N ALA A 56 -0.30 7.48 10.45
CA ALA A 56 -0.94 8.09 9.29
C ALA A 56 -2.44 8.39 9.52
N LYS A 57 -3.16 7.56 10.29
CA LYS A 57 -4.62 7.67 10.51
C LYS A 57 -5.00 7.29 11.93
N ARG A 58 -6.15 7.79 12.40
CA ARG A 58 -6.68 7.48 13.75
C ARG A 58 -6.84 5.98 14.02
N VAL A 59 -7.24 5.21 13.02
CA VAL A 59 -7.38 3.74 13.14
C VAL A 59 -6.05 3.06 13.47
N HIS A 60 -4.93 3.63 13.05
CA HIS A 60 -3.60 3.09 13.35
C HIS A 60 -3.24 3.24 14.84
N LYS A 61 -3.78 4.24 15.55
CA LYS A 61 -3.57 4.38 17.00
C LYS A 61 -4.01 3.11 17.73
N GLN A 62 -5.25 2.64 17.43
CA GLN A 62 -5.76 1.42 18.06
C GLN A 62 -4.95 0.18 17.64
N THR A 63 -4.54 0.12 16.38
CA THR A 63 -3.67 -0.98 15.90
C THR A 63 -2.36 -1.03 16.68
N TRP A 64 -1.71 0.12 16.92
CA TRP A 64 -0.49 0.19 17.72
C TRP A 64 -0.72 -0.21 19.18
N LEU A 65 -1.80 0.26 19.83
CA LEU A 65 -2.14 -0.15 21.19
C LEU A 65 -2.32 -1.67 21.30
N ASN A 66 -3.02 -2.27 20.34
CA ASN A 66 -3.21 -3.72 20.31
C ASN A 66 -1.88 -4.47 20.10
N GLU A 67 -1.01 -3.99 19.20
CA GLU A 67 0.29 -4.61 18.96
C GLU A 67 1.23 -4.44 20.18
N ILE A 68 1.23 -3.27 20.83
CA ILE A 68 1.98 -3.04 22.07
C ILE A 68 1.55 -4.06 23.14
N THR A 69 0.25 -4.21 23.38
CA THR A 69 -0.28 -5.21 24.33
C THR A 69 0.12 -6.62 23.96
N LYS A 70 0.00 -6.98 22.69
CA LYS A 70 0.33 -8.31 22.17
C LYS A 70 1.80 -8.70 22.38
N TRP A 71 2.72 -7.73 22.27
CA TRP A 71 4.16 -7.95 22.38
C TRP A 71 4.72 -7.65 23.77
N GLY A 72 3.89 -7.62 24.80
CA GLY A 72 4.32 -7.51 26.21
C GLY A 72 4.50 -6.09 26.72
N GLY A 73 3.97 -5.09 25.98
CA GLY A 73 4.04 -3.69 26.39
C GLY A 73 5.28 -2.94 25.93
N ILE A 74 5.32 -1.66 26.23
CA ILE A 74 6.50 -0.79 26.14
C ILE A 74 6.92 -0.41 27.54
N LYS A 75 8.21 -0.39 27.80
CA LYS A 75 8.81 -0.15 29.13
C LYS A 75 8.89 1.35 29.50
N THR A 76 7.88 2.10 29.14
CA THR A 76 7.64 3.47 29.62
C THR A 76 6.14 3.73 29.60
N SER A 77 5.64 4.49 30.59
CA SER A 77 4.23 4.93 30.63
C SER A 77 4.01 6.21 29.82
N ASN A 78 5.08 6.95 29.51
CA ASN A 78 5.01 8.25 28.83
C ASN A 78 5.01 8.11 27.30
N ILE A 79 3.93 7.50 26.74
CA ILE A 79 3.76 7.29 25.31
C ILE A 79 2.62 8.16 24.79
N THR A 80 2.94 9.00 23.80
CA THR A 80 1.96 9.79 23.05
C THR A 80 1.82 9.21 21.64
N ILE A 81 0.63 8.69 21.29
CA ILE A 81 0.34 8.21 19.93
C ILE A 81 -0.52 9.26 19.22
N GLU A 82 0.01 9.85 18.15
CA GLU A 82 -0.67 10.94 17.46
C GLU A 82 -0.64 10.79 15.93
N CYS A 83 -1.61 11.40 15.23
CA CYS A 83 -1.63 11.44 13.78
C CYS A 83 -0.69 12.54 13.25
N TYR A 84 -0.08 12.33 12.07
CA TYR A 84 0.72 13.36 11.41
C TYR A 84 0.00 14.70 11.21
N GLU A 85 -1.33 14.69 11.08
CA GLU A 85 -2.16 15.90 10.96
C GLU A 85 -2.11 16.77 12.21
N SER A 86 -1.91 16.16 13.36
CA SER A 86 -1.86 16.84 14.67
C SER A 86 -0.43 17.22 15.10
N LEU A 87 0.58 16.95 14.28
CA LEU A 87 1.99 17.14 14.63
C LEU A 87 2.31 18.58 15.07
N LYS A 88 1.62 19.58 14.51
CA LYS A 88 1.78 21.00 14.88
C LYS A 88 1.54 21.31 16.37
N LYS A 89 0.82 20.44 17.09
CA LYS A 89 0.59 20.61 18.54
C LYS A 89 1.87 20.46 19.37
N TYR A 90 2.89 19.87 18.78
CA TYR A 90 4.15 19.51 19.42
C TYR A 90 5.31 20.39 18.99
N ASN A 91 5.01 21.56 18.34
CA ASN A 91 6.04 22.55 18.06
C ASN A 91 6.81 22.88 19.34
N ASP A 92 8.15 22.93 19.23
CA ASP A 92 9.08 23.25 20.33
C ASP A 92 9.00 22.32 21.56
N SER A 93 8.29 21.21 21.43
CA SER A 93 8.24 20.16 22.46
C SER A 93 9.54 19.34 22.46
N THR A 94 9.75 18.59 23.55
CA THR A 94 10.91 17.71 23.70
C THR A 94 10.44 16.27 23.87
N PHE A 95 11.04 15.35 23.12
CA PHE A 95 10.82 13.90 23.26
C PHE A 95 12.16 13.17 23.24
N ASP A 96 12.24 12.05 23.97
CA ASP A 96 13.42 11.21 23.97
C ASP A 96 13.46 10.30 22.76
N ILE A 97 12.30 9.75 22.37
CA ILE A 97 12.18 8.88 21.20
C ILE A 97 11.01 9.38 20.33
N ILE A 98 11.26 9.49 19.03
CA ILE A 98 10.20 9.72 18.03
C ILE A 98 10.14 8.51 17.10
N VAL A 99 8.96 7.90 16.97
CA VAL A 99 8.69 6.84 16.00
C VAL A 99 7.74 7.38 14.92
N ALA A 100 8.15 7.31 13.66
CA ALA A 100 7.38 7.76 12.51
C ALA A 100 6.90 6.55 11.69
N ASP A 101 5.69 6.03 11.99
CA ASP A 101 5.11 4.90 11.25
C ASP A 101 4.53 5.37 9.92
N GLU A 102 4.81 4.60 8.83
CA GLU A 102 4.51 4.99 7.46
C GLU A 102 5.07 6.40 7.16
N MET A 103 6.37 6.59 7.39
CA MET A 103 7.05 7.90 7.32
C MET A 103 6.94 8.60 5.97
N GLN A 104 6.52 7.92 4.89
CA GLN A 104 6.21 8.56 3.61
C GLN A 104 5.06 9.58 3.70
N HIS A 105 4.33 9.63 4.82
CA HIS A 105 3.34 10.67 5.12
C HIS A 105 3.95 11.98 5.66
N LEU A 106 5.26 12.01 5.92
CA LEU A 106 5.96 13.25 6.26
C LEU A 106 6.08 14.13 5.00
N SER A 107 5.15 15.09 4.85
CA SER A 107 5.26 16.15 3.83
C SER A 107 6.29 17.21 4.26
N GLU A 108 6.73 18.07 3.35
CA GLU A 108 7.64 19.18 3.67
C GLU A 108 7.15 20.00 4.88
N ALA A 109 5.87 20.42 4.88
CA ALA A 109 5.29 21.17 6.00
C ALA A 109 5.27 20.39 7.33
N ARG A 110 5.25 19.05 7.31
CA ARG A 110 5.35 18.20 8.51
C ARG A 110 6.80 18.01 8.93
N LEU A 111 7.71 17.97 7.98
CA LEU A 111 9.15 17.95 8.26
C LEU A 111 9.59 19.26 8.92
N ASP A 112 9.05 20.42 8.50
CA ASP A 112 9.33 21.71 9.14
C ASP A 112 8.93 21.67 10.61
N VAL A 113 7.75 21.15 10.92
CA VAL A 113 7.31 20.98 12.33
C VAL A 113 8.19 19.96 13.07
N LEU A 114 8.52 18.83 12.45
CA LEU A 114 9.40 17.82 13.07
C LEU A 114 10.76 18.43 13.42
N ASN A 115 11.24 19.38 12.63
CA ASN A 115 12.49 20.08 12.87
C ASN A 115 12.46 21.03 14.09
N THR A 116 11.30 21.44 14.58
CA THR A 116 11.18 22.25 15.81
C THR A 116 11.13 21.38 17.06
N ILE A 117 10.82 20.10 16.91
CA ILE A 117 10.76 19.17 18.05
C ILE A 117 12.18 18.79 18.46
N LYS A 118 12.52 19.00 19.73
CA LYS A 118 13.80 18.60 20.28
C LYS A 118 13.81 17.08 20.52
N LEU A 119 14.75 16.40 19.88
CA LEU A 119 14.97 14.98 20.06
C LEU A 119 16.18 14.75 20.99
N ASN A 120 15.97 14.11 22.12
CA ASN A 120 17.06 13.85 23.07
C ASN A 120 17.85 12.58 22.75
N HIS A 121 17.19 11.57 22.13
CA HIS A 121 17.84 10.27 21.93
C HIS A 121 17.68 9.75 20.51
N SER A 122 16.53 9.20 20.11
CA SER A 122 16.43 8.46 18.84
C SER A 122 15.18 8.75 18.04
N PHE A 123 15.38 8.85 16.74
CA PHE A 123 14.30 8.81 15.72
C PHE A 123 14.27 7.45 15.04
N ILE A 124 13.11 6.81 14.98
CA ILE A 124 12.88 5.54 14.30
C ILE A 124 11.83 5.75 13.20
N GLY A 125 12.28 5.78 11.95
CA GLY A 125 11.38 5.86 10.79
C GLY A 125 10.99 4.48 10.27
N LEU A 126 9.71 4.24 10.05
CA LEU A 126 9.20 2.97 9.51
C LEU A 126 8.50 3.24 8.17
N SER A 127 8.85 2.50 7.14
CA SER A 127 8.16 2.55 5.85
C SER A 127 8.35 1.26 5.06
N ALA A 128 7.41 0.95 4.17
CA ALA A 128 7.59 -0.11 3.18
C ALA A 128 8.37 0.37 1.95
N THR A 129 8.32 1.65 1.66
CA THR A 129 9.00 2.28 0.53
C THR A 129 9.17 3.77 0.81
N ILE A 130 10.38 4.28 0.66
CA ILE A 130 10.71 5.69 0.84
C ILE A 130 11.07 6.31 -0.50
N LYS A 131 10.47 7.46 -0.82
CA LYS A 131 10.84 8.22 -2.01
C LYS A 131 12.29 8.69 -1.90
N LYS A 132 12.99 8.77 -3.05
CA LYS A 132 14.39 9.18 -3.10
C LYS A 132 14.63 10.52 -2.40
N ASP A 133 13.81 11.52 -2.68
CA ASP A 133 13.97 12.88 -2.08
C ASP A 133 13.88 12.83 -0.55
N MET A 134 12.97 12.04 0.01
CA MET A 134 12.83 11.84 1.45
C MET A 134 14.03 11.09 2.03
N ARG A 135 14.51 10.05 1.34
CA ARG A 135 15.69 9.30 1.74
C ARG A 135 16.92 10.21 1.79
N ASP A 136 17.15 10.94 0.71
CA ASP A 136 18.26 11.88 0.59
C ASP A 136 18.19 12.95 1.70
N TYR A 137 16.99 13.48 1.97
CA TYR A 137 16.77 14.45 3.05
C TYR A 137 17.20 13.90 4.42
N PHE A 138 16.78 12.68 4.78
CA PHE A 138 17.16 12.08 6.07
C PHE A 138 18.66 11.75 6.16
N ILE A 139 19.25 11.28 5.07
CA ILE A 139 20.71 11.00 5.01
C ILE A 139 21.51 12.29 5.16
N TYR A 140 21.22 13.31 4.36
CA TYR A 140 22.04 14.54 4.35
C TYR A 140 21.83 15.39 5.58
N LYS A 141 20.59 15.57 6.01
CA LYS A 141 20.27 16.45 7.14
C LYS A 141 20.55 15.80 8.50
N TYR A 142 20.14 14.53 8.68
CA TYR A 142 20.18 13.88 9.98
C TYR A 142 21.25 12.78 10.09
N LYS A 143 22.00 12.52 9.04
CA LYS A 143 22.96 11.40 8.96
C LYS A 143 22.29 10.06 9.28
N ALA A 144 21.03 9.92 8.88
CA ALA A 144 20.24 8.73 9.21
C ALA A 144 20.84 7.47 8.59
N HIS A 145 20.91 6.41 9.40
CA HIS A 145 21.23 5.07 8.90
C HIS A 145 19.95 4.42 8.35
N ILE A 146 20.02 3.83 7.15
CA ILE A 146 18.86 3.21 6.52
C ILE A 146 19.10 1.71 6.36
N ILE A 147 18.27 0.91 7.03
CA ILE A 147 18.21 -0.54 6.83
C ILE A 147 17.11 -0.83 5.83
N LYS A 148 17.45 -1.49 4.72
CA LYS A 148 16.51 -1.79 3.63
C LYS A 148 16.38 -3.30 3.43
N CYS A 149 15.10 -3.76 3.33
CA CYS A 149 14.74 -5.08 2.83
C CYS A 149 13.47 -4.96 1.99
N GLY A 150 13.63 -5.08 0.69
CA GLY A 150 12.55 -5.02 -0.28
C GLY A 150 11.66 -6.27 -0.27
N LEU A 151 10.62 -6.28 -1.10
CA LEU A 151 9.74 -7.44 -1.22
C LEU A 151 10.49 -8.63 -1.84
N LYS A 152 11.27 -8.38 -2.88
CA LYS A 152 12.08 -9.40 -3.55
C LYS A 152 13.09 -10.01 -2.58
N ASP A 153 13.86 -9.19 -1.86
CA ASP A 153 14.84 -9.65 -0.87
C ASP A 153 14.17 -10.52 0.21
N ALA A 154 12.99 -10.08 0.71
CA ALA A 154 12.26 -10.82 1.74
C ALA A 154 11.69 -12.16 1.26
N ILE A 155 11.39 -12.30 -0.03
CA ILE A 155 10.98 -13.57 -0.64
C ILE A 155 12.20 -14.47 -0.83
N GLU A 156 13.29 -13.96 -1.43
CA GLU A 156 14.53 -14.72 -1.66
C GLU A 156 15.13 -15.26 -0.35
N ASP A 157 15.06 -14.47 0.72
CA ASP A 157 15.51 -14.87 2.07
C ASP A 157 14.47 -15.71 2.84
N ASN A 158 13.37 -16.14 2.22
CA ASN A 158 12.28 -16.91 2.84
C ASN A 158 11.63 -16.24 4.07
N VAL A 159 11.74 -14.93 4.20
CA VAL A 159 11.08 -14.13 5.25
C VAL A 159 9.58 -14.00 4.96
N LEU A 160 9.24 -13.86 3.68
CA LEU A 160 7.86 -13.84 3.17
C LEU A 160 7.67 -14.98 2.17
N PRO A 161 6.47 -15.57 2.12
CA PRO A 161 6.16 -16.61 1.13
C PRO A 161 6.10 -16.00 -0.27
N GLU A 162 6.62 -16.71 -1.26
CA GLU A 162 6.44 -16.36 -2.65
C GLU A 162 5.01 -16.67 -3.12
N PRO A 163 4.27 -15.70 -3.71
CA PRO A 163 2.93 -15.94 -4.19
C PRO A 163 2.95 -16.64 -5.56
N LYS A 164 1.92 -17.46 -5.85
CA LYS A 164 1.62 -17.80 -7.24
C LYS A 164 0.85 -16.65 -7.88
N VAL A 165 1.37 -16.12 -8.99
CA VAL A 165 0.79 -14.99 -9.69
C VAL A 165 0.18 -15.44 -11.01
N TYR A 166 -1.16 -15.40 -11.12
CA TYR A 166 -1.86 -15.67 -12.36
C TYR A 166 -2.16 -14.38 -13.11
N LEU A 167 -1.57 -14.23 -14.28
CA LEU A 167 -1.80 -13.11 -15.20
C LEU A 167 -2.85 -13.50 -16.24
N ILE A 168 -3.90 -12.70 -16.39
CA ILE A 168 -4.98 -12.93 -17.34
C ILE A 168 -4.96 -11.78 -18.35
N PRO A 169 -4.24 -11.93 -19.50
CA PRO A 169 -4.20 -10.92 -20.54
C PRO A 169 -5.55 -10.83 -21.26
N MET A 170 -6.10 -9.64 -21.38
CA MET A 170 -7.35 -9.35 -22.05
C MET A 170 -7.12 -8.34 -23.17
N LYS A 171 -7.97 -8.37 -24.20
CA LYS A 171 -7.93 -7.39 -25.30
C LYS A 171 -9.15 -6.47 -25.20
N LEU A 172 -8.93 -5.19 -25.49
CA LEU A 172 -10.03 -4.24 -25.64
C LEU A 172 -10.82 -4.56 -26.93
N ASP A 173 -12.15 -4.53 -26.83
CA ASP A 173 -13.02 -4.78 -27.98
C ASP A 173 -12.87 -3.65 -29.02
N THR A 174 -12.68 -4.06 -30.28
CA THR A 174 -12.53 -3.17 -31.44
C THR A 174 -13.74 -3.20 -32.38
N THR A 175 -14.77 -3.95 -32.06
CA THR A 175 -15.90 -4.23 -32.97
C THR A 175 -17.20 -3.59 -32.50
N VAL A 176 -17.53 -3.67 -31.21
CA VAL A 176 -18.81 -3.19 -30.68
C VAL A 176 -18.74 -1.69 -30.35
N HIS A 177 -19.53 -0.91 -31.08
CA HIS A 177 -19.67 0.53 -30.89
C HIS A 177 -20.75 0.85 -29.86
N LYS A 178 -20.35 1.16 -28.60
CA LYS A 178 -21.28 1.49 -27.50
C LYS A 178 -20.82 2.60 -26.57
N TYR A 179 -19.59 3.05 -26.71
CA TYR A 179 -19.01 4.08 -25.86
C TYR A 179 -19.15 5.47 -26.47
N LYS A 180 -19.54 6.45 -25.67
CA LYS A 180 -19.73 7.83 -26.12
C LYS A 180 -18.52 8.68 -25.82
N ILE A 181 -18.07 9.45 -26.79
CA ILE A 181 -17.00 10.44 -26.68
C ILE A 181 -17.55 11.78 -27.17
N ASP A 182 -17.44 12.82 -26.34
CA ASP A 182 -17.81 14.17 -26.75
C ASP A 182 -16.57 14.88 -27.32
N ARG A 183 -16.66 15.27 -28.59
CA ARG A 183 -15.62 16.03 -29.32
C ARG A 183 -16.27 17.13 -30.13
N PHE A 184 -15.75 18.38 -29.98
CA PHE A 184 -16.20 19.52 -30.80
C PHE A 184 -17.73 19.67 -30.87
N ASN A 185 -18.40 19.61 -29.72
CA ASN A 185 -19.86 19.69 -29.60
C ASN A 185 -20.64 18.55 -30.33
N ARG A 186 -19.97 17.44 -30.61
CA ARG A 186 -20.57 16.24 -31.20
C ARG A 186 -20.31 15.04 -30.33
N THR A 187 -21.32 14.21 -30.11
CA THR A 187 -21.17 12.89 -29.48
C THR A 187 -20.89 11.84 -30.55
N ILE A 188 -19.75 11.19 -30.44
CA ILE A 188 -19.30 10.10 -31.31
C ILE A 188 -19.46 8.79 -30.56
N ILE A 189 -20.08 7.78 -31.20
CA ILE A 189 -20.14 6.42 -30.65
C ILE A 189 -18.92 5.64 -31.15
N THR A 190 -18.19 5.02 -30.23
CA THR A 190 -16.95 4.31 -30.54
C THR A 190 -16.86 2.95 -29.85
N THR A 191 -15.84 2.16 -30.17
CA THR A 191 -15.52 0.88 -29.56
C THR A 191 -14.85 1.07 -28.18
N GLN A 192 -14.66 -0.02 -27.44
CA GLN A 192 -13.92 -0.02 -26.19
C GLN A 192 -12.49 0.49 -26.40
N LYS A 193 -11.81 0.00 -27.44
CA LYS A 193 -10.46 0.46 -27.81
C LYS A 193 -10.43 1.94 -28.17
N GLY A 194 -11.37 2.41 -29.01
CA GLY A 194 -11.45 3.81 -29.39
C GLY A 194 -11.71 4.76 -28.20
N TYR A 195 -12.52 4.35 -27.24
CA TYR A 195 -12.70 5.12 -26.00
C TYR A 195 -11.41 5.20 -25.18
N TYR A 196 -10.70 4.06 -25.01
CA TYR A 196 -9.42 4.03 -24.33
C TYR A 196 -8.38 4.93 -25.00
N ASP A 197 -8.29 4.89 -26.32
CA ASP A 197 -7.35 5.71 -27.08
C ASP A 197 -7.64 7.20 -26.94
N ASN A 198 -8.91 7.58 -26.91
CA ASN A 198 -9.33 8.95 -26.69
C ASN A 198 -8.90 9.46 -25.30
N ILE A 199 -9.22 8.71 -24.22
CA ILE A 199 -8.84 9.15 -22.87
C ILE A 199 -7.31 9.13 -22.67
N SER A 200 -6.61 8.20 -23.34
CA SER A 200 -5.13 8.13 -23.31
C SER A 200 -4.48 9.32 -24.02
N SER A 201 -5.04 9.75 -25.14
CA SER A 201 -4.62 10.97 -25.85
C SER A 201 -4.80 12.22 -24.98
N LEU A 202 -5.92 12.33 -24.25
CA LEU A 202 -6.15 13.42 -23.30
C LEU A 202 -5.13 13.41 -22.15
N VAL A 203 -4.82 12.24 -21.61
CA VAL A 203 -3.78 12.10 -20.56
C VAL A 203 -2.43 12.60 -21.07
N LEU A 204 -2.04 12.21 -22.30
CA LEU A 204 -0.78 12.63 -22.91
C LEU A 204 -0.76 14.14 -23.18
N TRP A 205 -1.87 14.69 -23.69
CA TRP A 205 -2.01 16.12 -23.95
C TRP A 205 -1.86 16.95 -22.67
N TYR A 206 -2.57 16.60 -21.58
CA TYR A 206 -2.44 17.30 -20.31
C TYR A 206 -1.03 17.15 -19.71
N LYS A 207 -0.41 15.97 -19.84
CA LYS A 207 0.97 15.75 -19.40
C LYS A 207 1.94 16.69 -20.10
N ASN A 208 1.90 16.75 -21.42
CA ASN A 208 2.78 17.60 -22.22
C ASN A 208 2.55 19.09 -21.90
N LYS A 209 1.28 19.49 -21.78
CA LYS A 209 0.93 20.86 -21.40
C LYS A 209 1.45 21.24 -20.01
N TYR A 210 1.40 20.32 -19.04
CA TYR A 210 1.99 20.51 -17.72
C TYR A 210 3.52 20.62 -17.78
N LEU A 211 4.17 19.75 -18.51
CA LEU A 211 5.65 19.77 -18.62
C LEU A 211 6.16 21.09 -19.19
N ASN A 212 5.41 21.70 -20.10
CA ASN A 212 5.75 22.99 -20.72
C ASN A 212 5.40 24.19 -19.82
N SER A 213 4.26 24.15 -19.13
CA SER A 213 3.75 25.32 -18.39
C SER A 213 4.02 25.27 -16.87
N ARG A 214 4.34 24.10 -16.33
CA ARG A 214 4.44 23.81 -14.88
C ARG A 214 3.23 24.27 -14.06
N ASN A 215 2.07 24.41 -14.70
CA ASN A 215 0.84 24.89 -14.06
C ASN A 215 0.17 23.78 -13.24
N GLU A 216 0.00 24.00 -11.93
CA GLU A 216 -0.56 23.01 -11.00
C GLU A 216 -2.03 22.63 -11.30
N ARG A 217 -2.84 23.53 -11.89
CA ARG A 217 -4.20 23.19 -12.34
C ARG A 217 -4.16 22.17 -13.47
N ILE A 218 -3.21 22.32 -14.41
CA ILE A 218 -3.00 21.37 -15.52
C ILE A 218 -2.51 20.03 -14.98
N LYS A 219 -1.62 20.03 -14.00
CA LYS A 219 -1.18 18.81 -13.30
C LYS A 219 -2.36 18.08 -12.66
N THR A 220 -3.24 18.78 -11.99
CA THR A 220 -4.45 18.22 -11.39
C THR A 220 -5.35 17.57 -12.46
N LEU A 221 -5.57 18.23 -13.60
CA LEU A 221 -6.32 17.69 -14.72
C LEU A 221 -5.65 16.44 -15.31
N TRP A 222 -4.33 16.47 -15.50
CA TRP A 222 -3.57 15.32 -15.95
C TRP A 222 -3.75 14.11 -15.02
N LEU A 223 -3.48 14.28 -13.71
CA LEU A 223 -3.58 13.20 -12.72
C LEU A 223 -5.01 12.68 -12.59
N SER A 224 -6.01 13.57 -12.59
CA SER A 224 -7.43 13.19 -12.55
C SER A 224 -7.83 12.38 -13.78
N THR A 225 -7.42 12.81 -14.99
CA THR A 225 -7.72 12.09 -16.23
C THR A 225 -7.02 10.72 -16.28
N ALA A 226 -5.77 10.64 -15.82
CA ALA A 226 -5.05 9.37 -15.70
C ALA A 226 -5.75 8.41 -14.71
N GLY A 227 -6.24 8.93 -13.59
CA GLY A 227 -7.03 8.16 -12.62
C GLY A 227 -8.35 7.66 -13.21
N LYS A 228 -9.07 8.52 -13.95
CA LYS A 228 -10.31 8.13 -14.66
C LYS A 228 -10.05 7.00 -15.68
N ARG A 229 -8.93 7.04 -16.41
CA ARG A 229 -8.54 5.98 -17.35
C ARG A 229 -8.36 4.63 -16.66
N LEU A 230 -7.62 4.57 -15.55
CA LEU A 230 -7.41 3.33 -14.80
C LEU A 230 -8.70 2.84 -14.13
N LYS A 231 -9.52 3.75 -13.60
CA LYS A 231 -10.84 3.42 -13.06
C LYS A 231 -11.72 2.78 -14.11
N TRP A 232 -11.80 3.37 -15.29
CA TRP A 232 -12.59 2.86 -16.40
C TRP A 232 -12.12 1.47 -16.84
N LEU A 233 -10.81 1.22 -17.01
CA LEU A 233 -10.26 -0.11 -17.31
C LEU A 233 -10.67 -1.15 -16.24
N SER A 234 -10.62 -0.77 -14.96
CA SER A 234 -11.05 -1.64 -13.87
C SER A 234 -12.53 -2.01 -13.96
N GLU A 235 -13.39 -1.05 -14.29
CA GLU A 235 -14.85 -1.28 -14.47
C GLU A 235 -15.14 -2.22 -15.64
N GLN A 236 -14.34 -2.17 -16.73
CA GLN A 236 -14.51 -3.07 -17.88
C GLN A 236 -14.21 -4.55 -17.54
N LYS A 237 -13.55 -4.84 -16.43
CA LYS A 237 -13.19 -6.20 -15.98
C LYS A 237 -14.22 -6.85 -15.05
N GLU A 238 -15.31 -6.19 -14.71
CA GLU A 238 -16.27 -6.67 -13.70
C GLU A 238 -16.84 -8.07 -14.02
N SER A 239 -17.10 -8.37 -15.28
CA SER A 239 -17.59 -9.70 -15.70
C SER A 239 -16.57 -10.81 -15.39
N VAL A 240 -15.30 -10.57 -15.72
CA VAL A 240 -14.20 -11.49 -15.45
C VAL A 240 -13.99 -11.64 -13.94
N ILE A 241 -14.05 -10.55 -13.19
CA ILE A 241 -13.89 -10.59 -11.72
C ILE A 241 -15.03 -11.41 -11.09
N LYS A 242 -16.27 -11.29 -11.57
CA LYS A 242 -17.40 -12.12 -11.07
C LYS A 242 -17.17 -13.61 -11.29
N ILE A 243 -16.67 -14.01 -12.47
CA ILE A 243 -16.30 -15.40 -12.75
C ILE A 243 -15.19 -15.88 -11.82
N LEU A 244 -14.17 -15.03 -11.57
CA LEU A 244 -13.09 -15.33 -10.63
C LEU A 244 -13.60 -15.49 -9.20
N LEU A 245 -14.52 -14.63 -8.75
CA LEU A 245 -15.14 -14.73 -7.44
C LEU A 245 -15.96 -16.01 -7.29
N ASP A 246 -16.69 -16.43 -8.32
CA ASP A 246 -17.42 -17.70 -8.30
C ASP A 246 -16.45 -18.88 -8.21
N LYS A 247 -15.37 -18.88 -8.99
CA LYS A 247 -14.31 -19.90 -8.88
C LYS A 247 -13.70 -19.94 -7.49
N CYS A 248 -13.50 -18.81 -6.84
CA CYS A 248 -12.92 -18.69 -5.51
C CYS A 248 -13.94 -18.84 -4.37
N ARG A 249 -15.21 -19.25 -4.63
CA ARG A 249 -16.33 -19.18 -3.66
C ARG A 249 -16.06 -19.77 -2.29
N TYR A 250 -15.21 -20.77 -2.19
CA TYR A 250 -14.84 -21.45 -0.93
C TYR A 250 -13.50 -21.01 -0.34
N VAL A 251 -12.79 -20.10 -1.03
CA VAL A 251 -11.46 -19.67 -0.65
C VAL A 251 -11.52 -18.23 -0.15
N ARG A 252 -10.77 -17.93 0.90
CA ARG A 252 -10.70 -16.57 1.45
C ARG A 252 -10.05 -15.63 0.45
N THR A 253 -10.85 -14.73 -0.11
CA THR A 253 -10.50 -13.89 -1.24
C THR A 253 -10.74 -12.41 -0.94
N LEU A 254 -9.76 -11.57 -1.27
CA LEU A 254 -9.85 -10.13 -1.26
C LEU A 254 -9.80 -9.61 -2.70
N THR A 255 -10.76 -8.79 -3.09
CA THR A 255 -10.76 -8.10 -4.39
C THR A 255 -10.49 -6.60 -4.21
N PHE A 256 -9.46 -6.11 -4.88
CA PHE A 256 -9.13 -4.69 -4.93
C PHE A 256 -9.89 -4.00 -6.07
N CYS A 257 -10.72 -3.02 -5.71
CA CYS A 257 -11.59 -2.27 -6.60
C CYS A 257 -11.07 -0.84 -6.83
N SER A 258 -11.49 -0.22 -7.91
CA SER A 258 -11.13 1.15 -8.28
C SER A 258 -11.99 2.21 -7.59
N SER A 259 -13.23 1.85 -7.23
CA SER A 259 -14.21 2.74 -6.64
C SER A 259 -15.10 2.02 -5.65
N ILE A 260 -15.78 2.80 -4.82
CA ILE A 260 -16.79 2.29 -3.86
C ILE A 260 -17.91 1.60 -4.62
N ASP A 261 -18.45 2.24 -5.67
CA ASP A 261 -19.53 1.70 -6.48
C ASP A 261 -19.15 0.35 -7.12
N GLN A 262 -17.92 0.20 -7.61
CA GLN A 262 -17.43 -1.08 -8.12
C GLN A 262 -17.35 -2.14 -7.01
N SER A 263 -16.89 -1.76 -5.83
CA SER A 263 -16.81 -2.65 -4.67
C SER A 263 -18.19 -3.16 -4.25
N GLU A 264 -19.20 -2.31 -4.29
CA GLU A 264 -20.60 -2.65 -3.98
C GLU A 264 -21.23 -3.58 -5.04
N ARG A 265 -20.94 -3.34 -6.34
CA ARG A 265 -21.44 -4.21 -7.43
C ARG A 265 -20.80 -5.59 -7.46
N LEU A 266 -19.54 -5.71 -6.98
CA LEU A 266 -18.80 -6.97 -7.01
C LEU A 266 -19.00 -7.82 -5.76
N GLY A 267 -19.40 -7.24 -4.63
CA GLY A 267 -19.55 -8.02 -3.40
C GLY A 267 -20.44 -7.39 -2.33
N LYS A 268 -21.26 -8.25 -1.69
CA LYS A 268 -22.10 -7.85 -0.55
C LYS A 268 -21.28 -7.33 0.63
N PHE A 269 -20.11 -7.95 0.89
CA PHE A 269 -19.25 -7.62 2.01
C PHE A 269 -18.13 -6.69 1.53
N ASN A 270 -18.47 -5.41 1.39
CA ASN A 270 -17.54 -4.39 0.92
C ASN A 270 -16.95 -3.59 2.09
N ILE A 271 -15.63 -3.38 2.03
CA ILE A 271 -14.87 -2.61 3.01
C ILE A 271 -14.48 -1.28 2.38
N THR A 272 -15.27 -0.25 2.67
CA THR A 272 -15.14 1.08 2.07
C THR A 272 -15.35 2.18 3.11
N SER A 273 -14.88 3.40 2.83
CA SER A 273 -15.02 4.55 3.76
C SER A 273 -16.47 4.96 4.01
N LYS A 274 -17.38 4.61 3.11
CA LYS A 274 -18.82 4.92 3.24
C LYS A 274 -19.59 3.83 3.97
N ASN A 275 -19.08 2.60 4.02
CA ASN A 275 -19.79 1.49 4.64
C ASN A 275 -19.51 1.43 6.14
N LYS A 276 -20.52 1.75 6.93
CA LYS A 276 -20.46 1.71 8.43
C LYS A 276 -20.17 0.32 8.98
N LYS A 277 -20.47 -0.74 8.23
CA LYS A 277 -20.23 -2.15 8.61
C LYS A 277 -18.84 -2.67 8.18
N SER A 278 -17.96 -1.80 7.67
CA SER A 278 -16.64 -2.22 7.21
C SER A 278 -15.82 -2.96 8.27
N ILE A 279 -15.88 -2.52 9.53
CA ILE A 279 -15.19 -3.17 10.66
C ILE A 279 -15.81 -4.54 10.96
N GLU A 280 -17.13 -4.62 11.04
CA GLU A 280 -17.88 -5.87 11.25
C GLU A 280 -17.55 -6.90 10.15
N TYR A 281 -17.57 -6.50 8.88
CA TYR A 281 -17.25 -7.39 7.77
C TYR A 281 -15.80 -7.86 7.79
N LEU A 282 -14.88 -7.00 8.21
CA LEU A 282 -13.49 -7.36 8.39
C LEU A 282 -13.33 -8.43 9.49
N ASP A 283 -14.02 -8.25 10.62
CA ASP A 283 -13.99 -9.20 11.74
C ASP A 283 -14.62 -10.54 11.32
N MET A 284 -15.74 -10.51 10.61
CA MET A 284 -16.37 -11.71 10.05
C MET A 284 -15.43 -12.43 9.09
N PHE A 285 -14.70 -11.70 8.25
CA PHE A 285 -13.70 -12.27 7.35
C PHE A 285 -12.53 -12.87 8.14
N ASN A 286 -11.98 -12.18 9.13
CA ASN A 286 -10.90 -12.66 9.97
C ASN A 286 -11.29 -13.89 10.78
N GLN A 287 -12.55 -13.98 11.24
CA GLN A 287 -13.14 -15.13 11.92
C GLN A 287 -13.57 -16.27 10.97
N ASN A 288 -13.31 -16.14 9.66
CA ASN A 288 -13.67 -17.12 8.63
C ASN A 288 -15.20 -17.35 8.44
N LYS A 289 -16.03 -16.42 8.93
CA LYS A 289 -17.50 -16.45 8.77
C LYS A 289 -17.94 -16.09 7.34
N ILE A 290 -17.14 -15.29 6.64
CA ILE A 290 -17.33 -14.95 5.23
C ILE A 290 -16.04 -15.24 4.46
N LYS A 291 -16.16 -15.58 3.17
CA LYS A 291 -15.04 -15.98 2.32
C LYS A 291 -14.56 -14.86 1.40
N HIS A 292 -15.44 -13.94 1.02
CA HIS A 292 -15.12 -12.87 0.08
C HIS A 292 -15.34 -11.52 0.70
N ILE A 293 -14.39 -10.62 0.48
CA ILE A 293 -14.51 -9.19 0.71
C ILE A 293 -14.01 -8.42 -0.50
N THR A 294 -14.65 -7.30 -0.77
CA THR A 294 -14.20 -6.33 -1.76
C THR A 294 -13.73 -5.05 -1.07
N SER A 295 -12.74 -4.38 -1.60
CA SER A 295 -12.23 -3.15 -0.98
C SER A 295 -11.80 -2.11 -1.99
N CYS A 296 -12.11 -0.86 -1.65
CA CYS A 296 -11.58 0.31 -2.32
C CYS A 296 -10.82 1.17 -1.31
N ALA A 297 -9.53 1.31 -1.47
CA ALA A 297 -8.59 2.17 -0.74
C ALA A 297 -8.38 1.91 0.77
N ILE A 298 -9.39 1.51 1.55
CA ILE A 298 -9.27 1.37 3.02
C ILE A 298 -8.24 0.33 3.44
N LEU A 299 -8.17 -0.79 2.74
CA LEU A 299 -7.24 -1.87 3.07
C LEU A 299 -5.80 -1.62 2.60
N ASN A 300 -5.49 -0.44 2.08
CA ASN A 300 -4.11 -0.12 1.72
C ASN A 300 -3.23 0.07 2.96
N GLU A 301 -3.78 0.57 4.09
CA GLU A 301 -3.03 0.88 5.31
C GLU A 301 -3.80 0.50 6.58
N GLY A 302 -3.08 0.06 7.60
CA GLY A 302 -3.55 -0.02 9.01
C GLY A 302 -4.55 -1.10 9.37
N VAL A 303 -4.88 -2.02 8.46
CA VAL A 303 -5.85 -3.09 8.72
C VAL A 303 -5.18 -4.46 8.66
N ASN A 304 -5.41 -5.29 9.66
CA ASN A 304 -4.89 -6.65 9.68
C ASN A 304 -5.86 -7.63 9.01
N LEU A 305 -5.39 -8.28 7.94
CA LEU A 305 -6.05 -9.41 7.32
C LEU A 305 -5.31 -10.69 7.69
N TYR A 306 -6.04 -11.65 8.23
CA TYR A 306 -5.47 -12.94 8.59
C TYR A 306 -5.89 -14.00 7.58
N ASN A 307 -4.95 -14.84 7.15
CA ASN A 307 -5.19 -16.00 6.28
C ASN A 307 -5.98 -15.72 4.99
N CYS A 308 -5.80 -14.54 4.35
CA CYS A 308 -6.32 -14.28 3.03
C CYS A 308 -5.46 -15.00 1.99
N LYS A 309 -6.00 -16.03 1.34
CA LYS A 309 -5.25 -16.85 0.39
C LYS A 309 -5.19 -16.24 -1.00
N VAL A 310 -6.28 -15.63 -1.47
CA VAL A 310 -6.40 -15.12 -2.84
C VAL A 310 -6.58 -13.60 -2.84
N GLY A 311 -5.80 -12.90 -3.65
CA GLY A 311 -5.98 -11.49 -3.97
C GLY A 311 -6.32 -11.30 -5.45
N ILE A 312 -7.46 -10.71 -5.76
CA ILE A 312 -7.83 -10.34 -7.13
C ILE A 312 -7.58 -8.84 -7.32
N PHE A 313 -6.68 -8.51 -8.22
CA PHE A 313 -6.35 -7.12 -8.56
C PHE A 313 -7.27 -6.60 -9.66
N GLY A 314 -8.53 -6.33 -9.32
CA GLY A 314 -9.48 -5.69 -10.24
C GLY A 314 -9.04 -4.28 -10.65
N ASN A 315 -8.35 -3.58 -9.77
CA ASN A 315 -7.74 -2.27 -10.05
C ASN A 315 -6.23 -2.31 -9.87
N LEU A 316 -5.51 -1.90 -10.90
CA LEU A 316 -4.08 -1.64 -10.86
C LEU A 316 -3.83 -0.16 -10.52
N ASN A 317 -2.83 0.11 -9.70
CA ASN A 317 -2.51 1.46 -9.26
C ASN A 317 -1.10 1.86 -9.75
N SER A 318 -0.95 3.12 -10.15
CA SER A 318 0.37 3.66 -10.54
C SER A 318 1.30 3.90 -9.35
N SER A 319 0.78 3.91 -8.12
CA SER A 319 1.59 4.02 -6.91
C SER A 319 2.17 2.65 -6.54
N GLU A 320 3.48 2.56 -6.58
CA GLU A 320 4.24 1.38 -6.14
C GLU A 320 3.99 1.07 -4.66
N ILE A 321 3.90 2.11 -3.82
CA ILE A 321 3.61 1.98 -2.39
C ILE A 321 2.27 1.25 -2.17
N ILE A 322 1.20 1.69 -2.85
CA ILE A 322 -0.12 1.07 -2.72
C ILE A 322 -0.09 -0.38 -3.21
N THR A 323 0.60 -0.65 -4.30
CA THR A 323 0.74 -2.01 -4.84
C THR A 323 1.46 -2.92 -3.85
N LYS A 324 2.59 -2.50 -3.30
CA LYS A 324 3.36 -3.25 -2.29
C LYS A 324 2.56 -3.46 -1.00
N GLN A 325 1.80 -2.46 -0.54
CA GLN A 325 0.93 -2.60 0.62
C GLN A 325 -0.18 -3.63 0.40
N ARG A 326 -0.82 -3.63 -0.77
CA ARG A 326 -1.84 -4.63 -1.15
C ARG A 326 -1.27 -6.05 -1.18
N ILE A 327 -0.12 -6.22 -1.82
CA ILE A 327 0.60 -7.50 -1.88
C ILE A 327 0.93 -7.99 -0.47
N GLY A 328 1.52 -7.17 0.35
CA GLY A 328 1.91 -7.53 1.72
C GLY A 328 0.74 -7.95 2.64
N ARG A 329 -0.52 -7.61 2.27
CA ARG A 329 -1.71 -8.15 2.96
C ARG A 329 -1.94 -9.64 2.66
N LEU A 330 -1.58 -10.07 1.46
CA LEU A 330 -1.75 -11.45 1.00
C LEU A 330 -0.62 -12.36 1.48
N LEU A 331 0.61 -11.83 1.57
CA LEU A 331 1.80 -12.58 1.99
C LEU A 331 1.81 -13.01 3.46
N ARG A 332 0.70 -12.83 4.17
CA ARG A 332 0.46 -13.38 5.51
C ARG A 332 -0.09 -14.81 5.48
N HIS A 333 -0.51 -15.29 4.32
CA HIS A 333 -0.90 -16.69 4.09
C HIS A 333 0.31 -17.51 3.64
N LYS A 334 0.41 -18.78 4.02
CA LYS A 334 1.54 -19.66 3.66
C LYS A 334 1.70 -19.85 2.15
N ASN A 335 0.59 -19.95 1.42
CA ASN A 335 0.56 -20.14 -0.03
C ASN A 335 -0.35 -19.08 -0.66
N PRO A 336 0.12 -17.84 -0.80
CA PRO A 336 -0.69 -16.75 -1.34
C PRO A 336 -0.83 -16.88 -2.85
N ILE A 337 -2.00 -16.48 -3.36
CA ILE A 337 -2.31 -16.46 -4.80
C ILE A 337 -2.71 -15.05 -5.18
N ILE A 338 -2.09 -14.53 -6.20
CA ILE A 338 -2.41 -13.23 -6.80
C ILE A 338 -3.00 -13.46 -8.18
N ILE A 339 -4.16 -12.88 -8.47
CA ILE A 339 -4.81 -12.96 -9.78
C ILE A 339 -4.93 -11.54 -10.34
N VAL A 340 -4.38 -11.34 -11.53
CA VAL A 340 -4.30 -10.03 -12.17
C VAL A 340 -4.90 -10.08 -13.58
N PRO A 341 -6.20 -9.80 -13.73
CA PRO A 341 -6.77 -9.53 -15.05
C PRO A 341 -6.34 -8.14 -15.51
N TYR A 342 -5.81 -8.02 -16.74
CA TYR A 342 -5.32 -6.76 -17.27
C TYR A 342 -5.51 -6.67 -18.79
N TYR A 343 -5.63 -5.45 -19.31
CA TYR A 343 -5.75 -5.20 -20.74
C TYR A 343 -4.37 -4.98 -21.38
N VAL A 344 -4.03 -5.86 -22.35
CA VAL A 344 -2.81 -5.74 -23.18
C VAL A 344 -2.89 -4.50 -24.07
N GLY A 345 -1.76 -3.87 -24.34
CA GLY A 345 -1.67 -2.63 -25.13
C GLY A 345 -2.22 -1.40 -24.39
N THR A 346 -2.33 -1.48 -23.06
CA THR A 346 -2.81 -0.37 -22.22
C THR A 346 -1.83 -0.03 -21.11
N ARG A 347 -2.13 1.04 -20.37
CA ARG A 347 -1.36 1.40 -19.17
C ARG A 347 -1.33 0.28 -18.11
N GLU A 348 -2.31 -0.62 -18.10
CA GLU A 348 -2.31 -1.74 -17.16
C GLU A 348 -1.17 -2.71 -17.43
N GLU A 349 -0.84 -2.99 -18.68
CA GLU A 349 0.28 -3.87 -19.03
C GLU A 349 1.62 -3.35 -18.50
N GLU A 350 1.89 -2.05 -18.63
CA GLU A 350 3.08 -1.43 -18.06
C GLU A 350 3.13 -1.57 -16.52
N LEU A 351 1.97 -1.41 -15.85
CA LEU A 351 1.86 -1.55 -14.39
C LEU A 351 2.05 -2.99 -13.94
N VAL A 352 1.52 -3.95 -14.71
CA VAL A 352 1.73 -5.38 -14.47
C VAL A 352 3.19 -5.75 -14.64
N ASN A 353 3.82 -5.35 -15.74
CA ASN A 353 5.23 -5.63 -15.97
C ASN A 353 6.10 -5.13 -14.81
N LYS A 354 5.89 -3.89 -14.37
CA LYS A 354 6.58 -3.34 -13.20
C LYS A 354 6.30 -4.11 -11.91
N MET A 355 5.07 -4.56 -11.71
CA MET A 355 4.70 -5.37 -10.54
C MET A 355 5.39 -6.74 -10.56
N MET A 356 5.61 -7.31 -11.73
CA MET A 356 6.24 -8.63 -11.91
C MET A 356 7.75 -8.63 -11.66
N GLU A 357 8.42 -7.49 -11.70
CA GLU A 357 9.85 -7.36 -11.37
C GLU A 357 10.20 -7.80 -9.94
N GLU A 358 9.20 -7.83 -9.05
CA GLU A 358 9.36 -8.23 -7.64
C GLU A 358 9.30 -9.75 -7.41
N TYR A 359 9.01 -10.58 -8.44
CA TYR A 359 8.77 -12.01 -8.33
C TYR A 359 9.69 -12.82 -9.23
N THR A 360 9.85 -14.12 -8.91
CA THR A 360 10.57 -15.06 -9.79
C THR A 360 9.73 -15.39 -11.02
N LYS A 361 10.39 -15.77 -12.11
CA LYS A 361 9.69 -16.16 -13.35
C LYS A 361 8.81 -17.40 -13.14
N GLU A 362 9.22 -18.29 -12.26
CA GLU A 362 8.58 -19.55 -11.94
C GLU A 362 7.24 -19.34 -11.21
N SER A 363 7.13 -18.25 -10.46
CA SER A 363 5.91 -17.89 -9.73
C SER A 363 4.85 -17.22 -10.61
N ILE A 364 5.23 -16.74 -11.80
CA ILE A 364 4.36 -16.01 -12.73
C ILE A 364 3.80 -16.97 -13.78
N ILE A 365 2.49 -17.09 -13.83
CA ILE A 365 1.77 -17.99 -14.74
C ILE A 365 0.81 -17.15 -15.60
N ILE A 366 1.07 -17.09 -16.90
CA ILE A 366 0.16 -16.44 -17.85
C ILE A 366 -0.88 -17.47 -18.28
N ILE A 367 -2.15 -17.14 -18.13
CA ILE A 367 -3.26 -18.04 -18.47
C ILE A 367 -4.23 -17.37 -19.44
N ASN A 368 -4.75 -18.16 -20.36
CA ASN A 368 -5.80 -17.73 -21.30
C ASN A 368 -7.19 -18.24 -20.85
N ASN A 369 -7.24 -19.23 -19.97
CA ASN A 369 -8.48 -19.77 -19.45
C ASN A 369 -8.47 -19.74 -17.91
N ILE A 370 -9.52 -19.18 -17.33
CA ILE A 370 -9.70 -19.08 -15.86
C ILE A 370 -9.70 -20.46 -15.18
N ASN A 371 -10.05 -21.53 -15.91
CA ASN A 371 -10.02 -22.89 -15.39
C ASN A 371 -8.60 -23.39 -15.04
N GLU A 372 -7.56 -22.82 -15.61
CA GLU A 372 -6.16 -23.14 -15.32
C GLU A 372 -5.70 -22.69 -13.91
N ILE A 373 -6.44 -21.79 -13.26
CA ILE A 373 -6.13 -21.35 -11.90
C ILE A 373 -6.31 -22.53 -10.93
N LYS A 374 -5.24 -22.91 -10.25
CA LYS A 374 -5.22 -23.90 -9.16
C LYS A 374 -5.23 -23.15 -7.82
N LEU A 375 -6.32 -23.29 -7.06
CA LEU A 375 -6.53 -22.63 -5.76
C LEU A 375 -5.98 -23.41 -4.58
#